data_718f7273c26dd274e94828e4cb058a88
#
_entry.id   718f7273c26dd274e94828e4cb058a88
#
_cell.length_a   1.000
_cell.length_b   1.000
_cell.length_c   1.000
_cell.angle_alpha   90.00
_cell.angle_beta   90.00
_cell.angle_gamma   90.00
#
_symmetry.space_group_name_H-M   'P 1'
#
loop_
_entity.id
_entity.type
_entity.pdbx_description
1 polymer ?
#
loop_
_entity_poly.entity_id
_entity_poly.type
_entity_poly.pdbx_seq_one_letter_code
_entity_poly.pdbx_strand_id
1 'polypeptide(L)'
;MRFPGFEGEWETKKLEEIADKVNSGKTPLGGEDVYTKKGVLFIRSQNVNNDRLELNNSVFIPESVNNQMKNSIVRSNDILLNITGASLGRSCVVPEDFKIGNVNQHVCIIRLKQNYNSRFIQPIFSSYKGQNIFNSLQTGSGREGLNFESIKGIKLSIPQKNEQQKIADFLSLIDERITTQNKIIEELEQLIKGLCQKLFHNRNNKDWSEQSLEDVLEERKELNTDNYTVHSVSVSKGVINQIEYLGRSFAAKDTKNYNVVHYGDIVYTKSPTGEFPYGIIKQSFIKERVAVSPLYGVFKVKNFYMANILHFYFSNPINVQNYLQSIIQKGAKNTISITNQSFLKKRLYLPIDEKEIKKISSLLSAIESKKTVEMNILERLKNQKKHFLQQMFI
;
A
#
# COMPACT_ATOMS: atom_id res chain seq x y z
N MET A 1 18.18 -17.77 -16.81
CA MET A 1 17.33 -18.76 -17.56
C MET A 1 17.09 -18.19 -18.95
N ARG A 2 17.19 -19.03 -20.00
CA ARG A 2 16.86 -18.61 -21.36
C ARG A 2 15.38 -18.80 -21.66
N PHE A 3 14.80 -17.92 -22.48
CA PHE A 3 13.41 -18.10 -22.87
C PHE A 3 13.28 -19.33 -23.80
N PRO A 4 12.29 -20.21 -23.61
CA PRO A 4 12.14 -21.41 -24.41
C PRO A 4 12.07 -21.13 -25.92
N GLY A 5 12.77 -21.95 -26.75
CA GLY A 5 12.79 -21.80 -28.18
C GLY A 5 13.86 -20.83 -28.73
N PHE A 6 14.73 -20.32 -27.88
CA PHE A 6 15.87 -19.48 -28.30
C PHE A 6 17.20 -20.10 -27.90
N GLU A 7 18.21 -19.98 -28.77
CA GLU A 7 19.55 -20.51 -28.60
C GLU A 7 20.61 -19.41 -28.76
N GLY A 8 21.88 -19.73 -28.45
CA GLY A 8 23.03 -18.83 -28.56
C GLY A 8 23.24 -17.94 -27.34
N GLU A 9 24.27 -17.15 -27.28
CA GLU A 9 24.60 -16.26 -26.15
C GLU A 9 23.99 -14.88 -26.33
N TRP A 10 23.69 -14.19 -25.21
CA TRP A 10 23.30 -12.80 -25.20
C TRP A 10 24.53 -11.91 -25.41
N GLU A 11 24.41 -10.90 -26.25
CA GLU A 11 25.46 -9.93 -26.46
C GLU A 11 25.55 -8.94 -25.32
N THR A 12 26.76 -8.66 -24.82
CA THR A 12 26.96 -7.59 -23.83
C THR A 12 27.19 -6.27 -24.56
N LYS A 13 26.31 -5.29 -24.29
CA LYS A 13 26.37 -3.93 -24.83
C LYS A 13 26.31 -2.90 -23.72
N LYS A 14 26.97 -1.78 -23.91
CA LYS A 14 26.77 -0.60 -23.05
C LYS A 14 25.47 0.11 -23.39
N LEU A 15 24.86 0.76 -22.41
CA LEU A 15 23.64 1.50 -22.61
C LEU A 15 23.80 2.60 -23.69
N GLU A 16 24.95 3.27 -23.77
CA GLU A 16 25.27 4.25 -24.81
C GLU A 16 25.21 3.69 -26.23
N GLU A 17 25.52 2.43 -26.42
CA GLU A 17 25.49 1.76 -27.74
C GLU A 17 24.06 1.52 -28.23
N ILE A 18 23.12 1.36 -27.29
CA ILE A 18 21.72 0.99 -27.55
C ILE A 18 20.73 2.14 -27.37
N ALA A 19 21.16 3.27 -26.79
CA ALA A 19 20.31 4.43 -26.56
C ALA A 19 20.64 5.57 -27.55
N ASP A 20 19.61 6.25 -28.04
CA ASP A 20 19.72 7.51 -28.76
C ASP A 20 19.80 8.70 -27.83
N LYS A 21 19.30 8.53 -26.56
CA LYS A 21 19.24 9.60 -25.60
C LYS A 21 19.38 9.10 -24.18
N VAL A 22 20.24 9.75 -23.40
CA VAL A 22 20.38 9.59 -21.94
C VAL A 22 20.58 10.99 -21.36
N ASN A 23 19.50 11.60 -20.87
CA ASN A 23 19.55 12.93 -20.24
C ASN A 23 18.37 13.11 -19.27
N SER A 24 18.40 14.17 -18.45
CA SER A 24 17.27 14.58 -17.62
C SER A 24 16.70 15.93 -18.05
N GLY A 25 15.62 16.32 -17.39
CA GLY A 25 15.08 17.66 -17.49
C GLY A 25 15.77 18.66 -16.58
N LYS A 26 15.08 19.76 -16.34
CA LYS A 26 15.48 20.82 -15.42
C LYS A 26 14.26 21.32 -14.65
N THR A 27 14.50 22.02 -13.56
CA THR A 27 13.42 22.78 -12.92
C THR A 27 13.03 23.95 -13.84
N PRO A 28 11.74 24.16 -14.13
CA PRO A 28 11.29 25.33 -14.86
C PRO A 28 11.73 26.61 -14.17
N LEU A 29 12.00 27.66 -14.95
CA LEU A 29 12.26 28.98 -14.40
C LEU A 29 11.00 29.46 -13.66
N GLY A 30 11.11 29.78 -12.36
CA GLY A 30 9.98 30.08 -11.48
C GLY A 30 9.57 28.89 -10.57
N GLY A 31 10.20 27.73 -10.72
CA GLY A 31 9.97 26.59 -9.83
C GLY A 31 8.52 26.07 -9.84
N GLU A 32 7.96 25.86 -8.66
CA GLU A 32 6.59 25.34 -8.50
C GLU A 32 5.50 26.35 -8.83
N ASP A 33 5.81 27.65 -8.81
CA ASP A 33 4.86 28.72 -9.17
C ASP A 33 4.41 28.67 -10.63
N VAL A 34 5.18 27.96 -11.47
CA VAL A 34 4.87 27.78 -12.90
C VAL A 34 3.89 26.61 -13.13
N TYR A 35 3.63 25.79 -12.12
CA TYR A 35 2.78 24.63 -12.29
C TYR A 35 1.31 25.03 -12.44
N THR A 36 0.65 24.35 -13.36
CA THR A 36 -0.75 24.57 -13.71
C THR A 36 -1.56 23.30 -13.55
N LYS A 37 -2.88 23.43 -13.55
CA LYS A 37 -3.80 22.27 -13.50
C LYS A 37 -4.03 21.62 -14.86
N LYS A 38 -3.62 22.29 -15.96
CA LYS A 38 -3.78 21.83 -17.35
C LYS A 38 -2.59 22.29 -18.17
N GLY A 39 -2.20 21.54 -19.21
CA GLY A 39 -1.09 21.87 -20.08
C GLY A 39 -0.28 20.64 -20.47
N VAL A 40 1.02 20.77 -20.60
CA VAL A 40 1.94 19.66 -20.85
C VAL A 40 2.28 18.99 -19.53
N LEU A 41 2.13 17.66 -19.45
CA LEU A 41 2.41 16.89 -18.25
C LEU A 41 3.87 17.08 -17.83
N PHE A 42 4.09 17.42 -16.53
CA PHE A 42 5.41 17.57 -15.97
C PHE A 42 5.69 16.43 -14.97
N ILE A 43 6.50 15.48 -15.42
CA ILE A 43 6.81 14.24 -14.70
C ILE A 43 7.92 14.52 -13.69
N ARG A 44 7.66 14.19 -12.44
CA ARG A 44 8.61 14.28 -11.34
C ARG A 44 8.94 12.86 -10.81
N SER A 45 10.01 12.74 -10.02
CA SER A 45 10.43 11.45 -9.49
C SER A 45 9.33 10.66 -8.77
N GLN A 46 8.38 11.33 -8.13
CA GLN A 46 7.22 10.70 -7.48
C GLN A 46 6.24 10.04 -8.47
N ASN A 47 6.29 10.39 -9.74
CA ASN A 47 5.46 9.78 -10.79
C ASN A 47 6.08 8.51 -11.37
N VAL A 48 7.37 8.25 -11.12
CA VAL A 48 8.08 7.04 -11.56
C VAL A 48 8.12 6.06 -10.40
N ASN A 49 7.21 5.09 -10.38
CA ASN A 49 7.03 4.21 -9.24
C ASN A 49 6.56 2.81 -9.65
N ASN A 50 7.06 1.76 -8.95
CA ASN A 50 6.61 0.38 -9.12
C ASN A 50 6.51 -0.10 -10.59
N ASP A 51 7.53 0.21 -11.40
CA ASP A 51 7.61 -0.11 -12.83
C ASP A 51 6.53 0.58 -13.70
N ARG A 52 5.89 1.64 -13.19
CA ARG A 52 4.80 2.34 -13.86
C ARG A 52 4.95 3.86 -13.77
N LEU A 53 4.39 4.54 -14.75
CA LEU A 53 4.17 5.96 -14.71
C LEU A 53 2.84 6.24 -13.99
N GLU A 54 2.93 6.72 -12.74
CA GLU A 54 1.78 7.05 -11.91
C GLU A 54 1.42 8.52 -12.08
N LEU A 55 0.22 8.78 -12.57
CA LEU A 55 -0.25 10.14 -12.88
C LEU A 55 -1.14 10.73 -11.78
N ASN A 56 -1.31 10.06 -10.66
CA ASN A 56 -1.98 10.61 -9.48
C ASN A 56 -1.18 11.83 -8.97
N ASN A 57 -1.86 12.93 -8.68
CA ASN A 57 -1.23 14.20 -8.28
C ASN A 57 -0.26 14.78 -9.33
N SER A 58 -0.58 14.59 -10.60
CA SER A 58 0.18 15.18 -11.70
C SER A 58 0.11 16.70 -11.67
N VAL A 59 1.21 17.32 -12.08
CA VAL A 59 1.28 18.75 -12.36
C VAL A 59 1.57 18.96 -13.83
N PHE A 60 1.24 20.12 -14.34
CA PHE A 60 1.41 20.48 -15.74
C PHE A 60 2.22 21.77 -15.83
N ILE A 61 2.83 21.99 -16.98
CA ILE A 61 3.52 23.24 -17.32
C ILE A 61 2.88 23.87 -18.55
N PRO A 62 2.91 25.19 -18.68
CA PRO A 62 2.50 25.89 -19.91
C PRO A 62 3.30 25.43 -21.12
N GLU A 63 2.70 25.50 -22.30
CA GLU A 63 3.36 25.11 -23.54
C GLU A 63 4.60 25.98 -23.84
N SER A 64 4.57 27.27 -23.48
CA SER A 64 5.71 28.18 -23.57
C SER A 64 6.92 27.70 -22.76
N VAL A 65 6.68 27.15 -21.56
CA VAL A 65 7.73 26.56 -20.69
C VAL A 65 8.23 25.26 -21.30
N ASN A 66 7.33 24.38 -21.77
CA ASN A 66 7.71 23.14 -22.43
C ASN A 66 8.61 23.42 -23.67
N ASN A 67 8.31 24.48 -24.44
CA ASN A 67 9.10 24.89 -25.58
C ASN A 67 10.52 25.34 -25.21
N GLN A 68 10.74 25.85 -24.00
CA GLN A 68 12.08 26.17 -23.47
C GLN A 68 12.82 24.91 -22.95
N MET A 69 12.11 23.77 -22.85
CA MET A 69 12.60 22.51 -22.32
C MET A 69 12.60 21.38 -23.37
N LYS A 70 12.84 21.72 -24.65
CA LYS A 70 12.78 20.78 -25.80
C LYS A 70 13.68 19.54 -25.62
N ASN A 71 14.79 19.70 -24.92
CA ASN A 71 15.76 18.61 -24.68
C ASN A 71 15.28 17.55 -23.69
N SER A 72 14.21 17.78 -22.96
CA SER A 72 13.66 16.84 -21.97
C SER A 72 12.21 16.43 -22.26
N ILE A 73 11.80 16.55 -23.51
CA ILE A 73 10.51 16.04 -23.97
C ILE A 73 10.51 14.52 -23.92
N VAL A 74 9.53 13.98 -23.20
CA VAL A 74 9.25 12.55 -23.06
C VAL A 74 8.35 12.09 -24.20
N ARG A 75 8.61 10.88 -24.69
CA ARG A 75 7.83 10.22 -25.75
C ARG A 75 7.38 8.83 -25.26
N SER A 76 6.41 8.25 -25.92
CA SER A 76 6.03 6.85 -25.72
C SER A 76 7.26 5.93 -25.87
N ASN A 77 7.28 4.86 -25.10
CA ASN A 77 8.38 3.90 -25.04
C ASN A 77 9.74 4.43 -24.51
N ASP A 78 9.83 5.68 -24.04
CA ASP A 78 10.99 6.10 -23.26
C ASP A 78 11.04 5.33 -21.92
N ILE A 79 12.23 5.00 -21.46
CA ILE A 79 12.43 4.54 -20.07
C ILE A 79 12.73 5.79 -19.24
N LEU A 80 11.98 5.94 -18.15
CA LEU A 80 12.22 6.96 -17.14
C LEU A 80 12.93 6.33 -15.95
N LEU A 81 14.02 6.93 -15.49
CA LEU A 81 14.81 6.46 -14.36
C LEU A 81 15.01 7.59 -13.36
N ASN A 82 14.66 7.36 -12.09
CA ASN A 82 14.98 8.29 -11.01
C ASN A 82 16.47 8.20 -10.68
N ILE A 83 17.15 9.33 -10.74
CA ILE A 83 18.61 9.40 -10.63
C ILE A 83 19.10 10.06 -9.34
N THR A 84 18.22 10.52 -8.46
CA THR A 84 18.59 11.18 -7.18
C THR A 84 17.59 10.90 -6.07
N GLY A 85 18.07 10.99 -4.82
CA GLY A 85 17.24 10.94 -3.61
C GLY A 85 16.69 9.54 -3.27
N ALA A 86 15.75 9.46 -2.32
CA ALA A 86 15.22 8.21 -1.79
C ALA A 86 14.52 7.30 -2.82
N SER A 87 14.22 7.81 -4.02
CA SER A 87 13.61 7.05 -5.12
C SER A 87 14.61 6.66 -6.21
N LEU A 88 15.91 6.86 -5.98
CA LEU A 88 16.97 6.50 -6.92
C LEU A 88 16.84 5.04 -7.35
N GLY A 89 17.02 4.79 -8.66
CA GLY A 89 16.90 3.45 -9.25
C GLY A 89 15.48 3.02 -9.62
N ARG A 90 14.42 3.72 -9.17
CA ARG A 90 13.07 3.45 -9.68
C ARG A 90 12.96 3.84 -11.14
N SER A 91 12.34 2.97 -11.92
CA SER A 91 12.20 3.18 -13.36
C SER A 91 10.85 2.69 -13.87
N CYS A 92 10.42 3.21 -15.02
CA CYS A 92 9.23 2.73 -15.72
C CYS A 92 9.38 2.95 -17.24
N VAL A 93 8.55 2.27 -18.01
CA VAL A 93 8.37 2.56 -19.45
C VAL A 93 7.19 3.50 -19.61
N VAL A 94 7.35 4.52 -20.44
CA VAL A 94 6.26 5.43 -20.81
C VAL A 94 5.27 4.70 -21.72
N PRO A 95 3.96 4.70 -21.40
CA PRO A 95 2.93 3.99 -22.17
C PRO A 95 2.89 4.40 -23.65
N GLU A 96 2.40 3.49 -24.49
CA GLU A 96 2.33 3.72 -25.95
C GLU A 96 1.34 4.82 -26.35
N ASP A 97 0.26 4.97 -25.59
CA ASP A 97 -0.77 6.00 -25.76
C ASP A 97 -0.38 7.37 -25.17
N PHE A 98 0.81 7.46 -24.59
CA PHE A 98 1.32 8.71 -24.03
C PHE A 98 1.57 9.76 -25.13
N LYS A 99 0.98 10.93 -24.97
CA LYS A 99 1.07 11.99 -25.99
C LYS A 99 2.36 12.78 -25.89
N ILE A 100 2.51 13.55 -24.83
CA ILE A 100 3.66 14.42 -24.59
C ILE A 100 3.79 14.76 -23.12
N GLY A 101 5.02 14.89 -22.65
CA GLY A 101 5.36 15.36 -21.31
C GLY A 101 6.79 15.88 -21.26
N ASN A 102 7.14 16.40 -20.12
CA ASN A 102 8.49 16.82 -19.81
C ASN A 102 8.89 16.31 -18.43
N VAL A 103 10.15 16.26 -18.10
CA VAL A 103 10.66 15.77 -16.82
C VAL A 103 11.44 16.84 -16.07
N ASN A 104 11.52 16.68 -14.75
CA ASN A 104 12.42 17.47 -13.91
C ASN A 104 13.88 16.93 -13.96
N GLN A 105 14.78 17.58 -13.24
CA GLN A 105 16.21 17.21 -13.16
C GLN A 105 16.47 15.87 -12.45
N HIS A 106 15.49 15.32 -11.73
CA HIS A 106 15.63 14.09 -10.97
C HIS A 106 15.22 12.83 -11.75
N VAL A 107 14.67 13.01 -12.96
CA VAL A 107 14.23 11.92 -13.83
C VAL A 107 15.07 11.92 -15.11
N CYS A 108 15.78 10.82 -15.34
CA CYS A 108 16.53 10.59 -16.58
C CYS A 108 15.63 9.94 -17.61
N ILE A 109 15.68 10.44 -18.84
CA ILE A 109 15.06 9.84 -20.02
C ILE A 109 16.10 8.96 -20.70
N ILE A 110 15.79 7.70 -20.87
CA ILE A 110 16.57 6.76 -21.69
C ILE A 110 15.70 6.36 -22.87
N ARG A 111 16.05 6.86 -24.06
CA ARG A 111 15.39 6.54 -25.33
C ARG A 111 16.22 5.56 -26.09
N LEU A 112 15.68 4.39 -26.34
CA LEU A 112 16.39 3.34 -27.04
C LEU A 112 16.30 3.49 -28.58
N LYS A 113 17.30 2.96 -29.27
CA LYS A 113 17.28 2.78 -30.72
C LYS A 113 16.22 1.74 -31.11
N GLN A 114 15.71 1.79 -32.34
CA GLN A 114 14.56 0.98 -32.81
C GLN A 114 14.73 -0.55 -32.67
N ASN A 115 15.95 -1.05 -32.57
CA ASN A 115 16.21 -2.48 -32.46
C ASN A 115 16.11 -3.01 -31.01
N TYR A 116 15.84 -2.14 -30.03
CA TYR A 116 15.81 -2.50 -28.63
C TYR A 116 14.43 -2.22 -28.05
N ASN A 117 13.97 -3.16 -27.22
CA ASN A 117 12.65 -3.11 -26.61
C ASN A 117 12.74 -2.54 -25.18
N SER A 118 12.13 -1.38 -24.95
CA SER A 118 12.13 -0.72 -23.63
C SER A 118 11.44 -1.57 -22.54
N ARG A 119 10.42 -2.37 -22.90
CA ARG A 119 9.73 -3.29 -22.00
C ARG A 119 10.57 -4.53 -21.65
N PHE A 120 11.65 -4.79 -22.40
CA PHE A 120 12.67 -5.77 -22.06
C PHE A 120 13.79 -5.15 -21.20
N ILE A 121 14.25 -3.95 -21.55
CA ILE A 121 15.38 -3.29 -20.87
C ILE A 121 14.98 -2.77 -19.47
N GLN A 122 13.82 -2.14 -19.31
CA GLN A 122 13.41 -1.55 -18.02
C GLN A 122 13.33 -2.60 -16.89
N PRO A 123 12.78 -3.83 -17.08
CA PRO A 123 12.79 -4.85 -16.04
C PRO A 123 14.19 -5.25 -15.55
N ILE A 124 15.24 -5.13 -16.39
CA ILE A 124 16.62 -5.33 -15.94
C ILE A 124 16.99 -4.32 -14.86
N PHE A 125 16.58 -3.06 -15.02
CA PHE A 125 16.82 -2.01 -14.02
C PHE A 125 16.08 -2.28 -12.70
N SER A 126 14.87 -2.80 -12.76
CA SER A 126 14.08 -3.15 -11.57
C SER A 126 14.51 -4.48 -10.93
N SER A 127 15.30 -5.29 -11.61
CA SER A 127 15.84 -6.53 -11.07
C SER A 127 16.84 -6.29 -9.93
N TYR A 128 17.10 -7.32 -9.12
CA TYR A 128 18.12 -7.26 -8.08
C TYR A 128 19.49 -6.87 -8.63
N LYS A 129 19.88 -7.41 -9.80
CA LYS A 129 21.13 -7.06 -10.50
C LYS A 129 21.17 -5.58 -10.89
N GLY A 130 20.08 -5.05 -11.46
CA GLY A 130 20.01 -3.64 -11.84
C GLY A 130 20.10 -2.71 -10.62
N GLN A 131 19.42 -3.03 -9.54
CA GLN A 131 19.50 -2.24 -8.30
C GLN A 131 20.91 -2.28 -7.69
N ASN A 132 21.59 -3.41 -7.70
CA ASN A 132 23.00 -3.51 -7.27
C ASN A 132 23.94 -2.68 -8.15
N ILE A 133 23.72 -2.64 -9.47
CA ILE A 133 24.47 -1.77 -10.38
C ILE A 133 24.26 -0.32 -9.97
N PHE A 134 23.03 0.14 -9.78
CA PHE A 134 22.75 1.52 -9.35
C PHE A 134 23.41 1.84 -8.01
N ASN A 135 23.33 0.94 -7.03
CA ASN A 135 23.99 1.13 -5.74
C ASN A 135 25.51 1.28 -5.86
N SER A 136 26.15 0.53 -6.78
CA SER A 136 27.58 0.62 -7.02
C SER A 136 28.03 1.87 -7.79
N LEU A 137 27.11 2.48 -8.55
CA LEU A 137 27.36 3.66 -9.37
C LEU A 137 27.07 4.98 -8.65
N GLN A 138 26.52 4.93 -7.43
CA GLN A 138 26.22 6.12 -6.64
C GLN A 138 27.53 6.88 -6.32
N THR A 139 27.55 8.16 -6.62
CA THR A 139 28.68 9.05 -6.36
C THR A 139 28.26 10.17 -5.41
N GLY A 140 29.07 10.45 -4.42
CA GLY A 140 28.92 11.59 -3.52
C GLY A 140 28.69 11.22 -2.05
N SER A 141 29.35 11.94 -1.15
CA SER A 141 29.24 11.80 0.31
C SER A 141 28.07 12.60 0.94
N GLY A 142 27.32 13.38 0.16
CA GLY A 142 26.27 14.27 0.69
C GLY A 142 24.92 14.24 -0.05
N ARG A 143 24.88 13.87 -1.32
CA ARG A 143 23.67 13.63 -2.09
C ARG A 143 23.91 12.47 -3.05
N GLU A 144 23.35 11.33 -2.71
CA GLU A 144 23.37 10.16 -3.59
C GLU A 144 22.74 10.48 -4.95
N GLY A 145 23.45 10.19 -6.04
CA GLY A 145 22.97 10.44 -7.39
C GLY A 145 23.74 9.65 -8.43
N LEU A 146 23.06 9.39 -9.57
CA LEU A 146 23.65 8.77 -10.75
C LEU A 146 23.99 9.86 -11.75
N ASN A 147 25.23 9.91 -12.23
CA ASN A 147 25.58 10.76 -13.34
C ASN A 147 25.34 10.07 -14.70
N PHE A 148 25.20 10.86 -15.76
CA PHE A 148 24.84 10.32 -17.09
C PHE A 148 25.93 9.42 -17.66
N GLU A 149 27.20 9.68 -17.41
CA GLU A 149 28.29 8.86 -17.94
C GLU A 149 28.29 7.48 -17.28
N SER A 150 28.02 7.42 -15.98
CA SER A 150 27.85 6.12 -15.29
C SER A 150 26.65 5.35 -15.83
N ILE A 151 25.51 6.03 -16.10
CA ILE A 151 24.33 5.39 -16.69
C ILE A 151 24.64 4.86 -18.10
N LYS A 152 25.26 5.67 -18.94
CA LYS A 152 25.68 5.29 -20.31
C LYS A 152 26.62 4.08 -20.32
N GLY A 153 27.50 4.00 -19.32
CA GLY A 153 28.48 2.90 -19.17
C GLY A 153 27.88 1.58 -18.66
N ILE A 154 26.60 1.53 -18.26
CA ILE A 154 25.96 0.29 -17.78
C ILE A 154 26.02 -0.78 -18.87
N LYS A 155 26.58 -1.94 -18.53
CA LYS A 155 26.65 -3.11 -19.40
C LYS A 155 25.43 -3.98 -19.22
N LEU A 156 24.75 -4.28 -20.32
CA LEU A 156 23.53 -5.08 -20.36
C LEU A 156 23.73 -6.28 -21.27
N SER A 157 23.30 -7.45 -20.83
CA SER A 157 23.24 -8.65 -21.69
C SER A 157 21.92 -8.64 -22.44
N ILE A 158 21.96 -8.66 -23.77
CA ILE A 158 20.83 -8.41 -24.65
C ILE A 158 20.70 -9.53 -25.67
N PRO A 159 19.54 -10.23 -25.75
CA PRO A 159 19.26 -11.21 -26.78
C PRO A 159 18.87 -10.57 -28.10
N GLN A 160 18.64 -11.39 -29.10
CA GLN A 160 18.06 -10.96 -30.38
C GLN A 160 16.68 -10.36 -30.20
N LYS A 161 16.28 -9.46 -31.10
CA LYS A 161 15.03 -8.67 -31.02
C LYS A 161 13.78 -9.52 -30.75
N ASN A 162 13.66 -10.67 -31.42
CA ASN A 162 12.50 -11.55 -31.24
C ASN A 162 12.41 -12.15 -29.82
N GLU A 163 13.54 -12.46 -29.20
CA GLU A 163 13.58 -12.93 -27.82
C GLU A 163 13.30 -11.79 -26.83
N GLN A 164 13.83 -10.57 -27.05
CA GLN A 164 13.47 -9.38 -26.28
C GLN A 164 11.95 -9.19 -26.29
N GLN A 165 11.30 -9.31 -27.44
CA GLN A 165 9.85 -9.16 -27.58
C GLN A 165 9.11 -10.23 -26.77
N LYS A 166 9.49 -11.50 -26.88
CA LYS A 166 8.85 -12.59 -26.13
C LYS A 166 8.97 -12.45 -24.62
N ILE A 167 10.14 -12.04 -24.14
CA ILE A 167 10.36 -11.78 -22.71
C ILE A 167 9.52 -10.56 -22.27
N ALA A 168 9.49 -9.49 -23.04
CA ALA A 168 8.71 -8.29 -22.77
C ALA A 168 7.21 -8.61 -22.69
N ASP A 169 6.67 -9.36 -23.64
CA ASP A 169 5.27 -9.78 -23.67
C ASP A 169 4.93 -10.63 -22.43
N PHE A 170 5.79 -11.58 -22.09
CA PHE A 170 5.59 -12.43 -20.90
C PHE A 170 5.57 -11.61 -19.59
N LEU A 171 6.53 -10.69 -19.41
CA LEU A 171 6.56 -9.83 -18.21
C LEU A 171 5.38 -8.88 -18.19
N SER A 172 4.98 -8.33 -19.34
CA SER A 172 3.80 -7.46 -19.44
C SER A 172 2.51 -8.17 -19.02
N LEU A 173 2.31 -9.42 -19.39
CA LEU A 173 1.15 -10.23 -18.95
C LEU A 173 1.12 -10.40 -17.42
N ILE A 174 2.27 -10.56 -16.77
CA ILE A 174 2.34 -10.63 -15.31
C ILE A 174 1.95 -9.28 -14.71
N ASP A 175 2.43 -8.17 -15.27
CA ASP A 175 2.10 -6.82 -14.80
C ASP A 175 0.62 -6.46 -14.99
N GLU A 176 0.00 -6.90 -16.08
CA GLU A 176 -1.44 -6.79 -16.29
C GLU A 176 -2.24 -7.57 -15.24
N ARG A 177 -1.81 -8.80 -14.92
CA ARG A 177 -2.44 -9.59 -13.85
C ARG A 177 -2.31 -8.92 -12.50
N ILE A 178 -1.14 -8.40 -12.14
CA ILE A 178 -0.91 -7.64 -10.90
C ILE A 178 -1.83 -6.40 -10.87
N THR A 179 -1.98 -5.70 -12.01
CA THR A 179 -2.85 -4.53 -12.12
C THR A 179 -4.32 -4.88 -11.90
N THR A 180 -4.78 -5.93 -12.56
CA THR A 180 -6.15 -6.43 -12.44
C THR A 180 -6.42 -6.88 -11.01
N GLN A 181 -5.46 -7.56 -10.39
CA GLN A 181 -5.58 -8.02 -9.00
C GLN A 181 -5.72 -6.86 -8.02
N ASN A 182 -4.95 -5.77 -8.19
CA ASN A 182 -5.11 -4.56 -7.38
C ASN A 182 -6.50 -3.94 -7.53
N LYS A 183 -7.03 -3.85 -8.76
CA LYS A 183 -8.39 -3.33 -9.00
C LYS A 183 -9.47 -4.16 -8.31
N ILE A 184 -9.36 -5.49 -8.36
CA ILE A 184 -10.31 -6.39 -7.66
C ILE A 184 -10.31 -6.10 -6.15
N ILE A 185 -9.13 -5.92 -5.55
CA ILE A 185 -9.00 -5.61 -4.12
C ILE A 185 -9.65 -4.25 -3.82
N GLU A 186 -9.37 -3.23 -4.60
CA GLU A 186 -9.97 -1.89 -4.45
C GLU A 186 -11.50 -1.92 -4.58
N GLU A 187 -12.05 -2.67 -5.54
CA GLU A 187 -13.49 -2.83 -5.71
C GLU A 187 -14.14 -3.53 -4.50
N LEU A 188 -13.49 -4.56 -3.94
CA LEU A 188 -13.97 -5.24 -2.74
C LEU A 188 -13.94 -4.31 -1.52
N GLU A 189 -12.92 -3.49 -1.35
CA GLU A 189 -12.84 -2.48 -0.28
C GLU A 189 -13.95 -1.43 -0.43
N GLN A 190 -14.19 -0.96 -1.64
CA GLN A 190 -15.28 -0.03 -1.95
C GLN A 190 -16.66 -0.66 -1.69
N LEU A 191 -16.82 -1.94 -2.02
CA LEU A 191 -18.06 -2.67 -1.77
C LEU A 191 -18.35 -2.78 -0.27
N ILE A 192 -17.36 -3.16 0.55
CA ILE A 192 -17.49 -3.22 2.01
C ILE A 192 -17.88 -1.83 2.55
N LYS A 193 -17.17 -0.78 2.14
CA LYS A 193 -17.44 0.59 2.56
C LYS A 193 -18.87 1.04 2.21
N GLY A 194 -19.30 0.78 0.98
CA GLY A 194 -20.64 1.13 0.51
C GLY A 194 -21.75 0.35 1.24
N LEU A 195 -21.56 -0.95 1.48
CA LEU A 195 -22.47 -1.77 2.27
C LEU A 195 -22.58 -1.28 3.70
N CYS A 196 -21.46 -1.02 4.37
CA CYS A 196 -21.45 -0.49 5.72
C CYS A 196 -22.17 0.87 5.78
N GLN A 197 -21.91 1.76 4.83
CA GLN A 197 -22.59 3.06 4.77
C GLN A 197 -24.10 2.87 4.61
N LYS A 198 -24.55 2.01 3.70
CA LYS A 198 -25.99 1.75 3.49
C LYS A 198 -26.65 1.12 4.70
N LEU A 199 -25.99 0.18 5.36
CA LEU A 199 -26.53 -0.51 6.54
C LEU A 199 -26.62 0.43 7.75
N PHE A 200 -25.56 1.11 8.10
CA PHE A 200 -25.48 1.88 9.37
C PHE A 200 -26.10 3.28 9.30
N HIS A 201 -26.44 3.80 8.10
CA HIS A 201 -27.12 5.09 7.96
C HIS A 201 -28.61 4.97 7.70
N ASN A 202 -29.14 3.77 7.47
CA ASN A 202 -30.57 3.55 7.25
C ASN A 202 -31.33 3.41 8.57
N ARG A 203 -31.74 4.53 9.15
CA ARG A 203 -32.51 4.57 10.41
C ARG A 203 -33.99 4.15 10.25
N ASN A 204 -34.46 3.85 9.06
CA ASN A 204 -35.86 3.45 8.80
C ASN A 204 -36.07 1.94 8.82
N ASN A 205 -35.07 1.17 9.16
CA ASN A 205 -35.20 -0.29 9.24
C ASN A 205 -35.90 -0.68 10.54
N LYS A 206 -37.05 -1.34 10.45
CA LYS A 206 -37.88 -1.78 11.60
C LYS A 206 -37.20 -2.85 12.44
N ASP A 207 -36.23 -3.56 11.86
CA ASP A 207 -35.46 -4.62 12.52
C ASP A 207 -34.20 -4.10 13.22
N TRP A 208 -34.09 -2.77 13.35
CA TRP A 208 -32.99 -2.08 14.00
C TRP A 208 -33.50 -1.17 15.11
N SER A 209 -32.74 -1.06 16.20
CA SER A 209 -33.04 -0.17 17.31
C SER A 209 -31.77 0.44 17.92
N GLU A 210 -31.94 1.55 18.69
CA GLU A 210 -30.87 2.07 19.52
C GLU A 210 -30.63 1.15 20.72
N GLN A 211 -29.45 0.53 20.75
CA GLN A 211 -28.98 -0.36 21.83
C GLN A 211 -27.74 0.22 22.48
N SER A 212 -27.61 0.02 23.79
CA SER A 212 -26.35 0.25 24.49
C SER A 212 -25.34 -0.86 24.13
N LEU A 213 -24.05 -0.53 24.05
CA LEU A 213 -23.06 -1.61 23.84
C LEU A 213 -23.01 -2.58 25.01
N GLU A 214 -23.42 -2.23 26.23
CA GLU A 214 -23.55 -3.17 27.36
C GLU A 214 -24.61 -4.25 27.14
N ASP A 215 -25.57 -4.02 26.24
CA ASP A 215 -26.55 -5.03 25.86
C ASP A 215 -25.92 -6.18 25.07
N VAL A 216 -24.83 -5.92 24.32
CA VAL A 216 -24.18 -6.84 23.39
C VAL A 216 -22.74 -7.21 23.79
N LEU A 217 -22.10 -6.43 24.65
CA LEU A 217 -20.73 -6.60 25.14
C LEU A 217 -20.68 -6.62 26.67
N GLU A 218 -19.64 -7.25 27.21
CA GLU A 218 -19.32 -7.25 28.63
C GLU A 218 -17.81 -7.05 28.80
N GLU A 219 -17.38 -6.25 29.77
CA GLU A 219 -15.96 -6.05 30.03
C GLU A 219 -15.32 -7.37 30.51
N ARG A 220 -14.24 -7.80 29.81
CA ARG A 220 -13.42 -8.94 30.25
C ARG A 220 -12.39 -8.46 31.28
N LYS A 221 -12.43 -9.07 32.47
CA LYS A 221 -11.51 -8.73 33.59
C LYS A 221 -10.49 -9.84 33.84
N GLU A 222 -10.15 -10.63 32.83
CA GLU A 222 -9.17 -11.72 32.91
C GLU A 222 -7.76 -11.17 32.72
N LEU A 223 -6.87 -11.46 33.66
CA LEU A 223 -5.48 -11.03 33.65
C LEU A 223 -4.54 -12.15 33.19
N ASN A 224 -3.41 -11.77 32.62
CA ASN A 224 -2.42 -12.66 31.98
C ASN A 224 -1.57 -13.42 33.01
N THR A 225 -2.18 -14.22 33.85
CA THR A 225 -1.50 -15.08 34.86
C THR A 225 -0.76 -16.24 34.19
N ASP A 226 -1.19 -16.68 33.02
CA ASP A 226 -0.67 -17.86 32.32
C ASP A 226 0.41 -17.49 31.27
N ASN A 227 0.88 -16.25 31.30
CA ASN A 227 1.94 -15.74 30.41
C ASN A 227 1.65 -15.90 28.90
N TYR A 228 0.41 -15.64 28.48
CA TYR A 228 0.07 -15.59 27.06
C TYR A 228 0.91 -14.55 26.30
N THR A 229 1.13 -14.80 25.01
CA THR A 229 1.93 -13.93 24.15
C THR A 229 1.29 -12.55 24.00
N VAL A 230 2.14 -11.50 23.98
CA VAL A 230 1.67 -10.13 23.90
C VAL A 230 1.38 -9.75 22.46
N HIS A 231 0.19 -9.20 22.25
CA HIS A 231 -0.33 -8.73 20.98
C HIS A 231 -0.59 -7.22 21.01
N SER A 232 -0.56 -6.61 19.83
CA SER A 232 -1.00 -5.24 19.58
C SER A 232 -2.24 -5.23 18.69
N VAL A 233 -2.81 -4.05 18.46
CA VAL A 233 -3.91 -3.89 17.50
C VAL A 233 -3.47 -2.95 16.38
N SER A 234 -3.57 -3.44 15.16
CA SER A 234 -3.27 -2.70 13.92
C SER A 234 -4.55 -2.29 13.22
N VAL A 235 -4.53 -1.15 12.54
CA VAL A 235 -5.65 -0.69 11.69
C VAL A 235 -5.97 -1.73 10.61
N SER A 236 -4.95 -2.25 9.94
CA SER A 236 -5.09 -3.14 8.77
C SER A 236 -5.12 -4.63 9.13
N LYS A 237 -4.40 -5.05 10.19
CA LYS A 237 -4.22 -6.48 10.54
C LYS A 237 -5.02 -6.92 11.76
N GLY A 238 -5.74 -6.00 12.44
CA GLY A 238 -6.48 -6.31 13.66
C GLY A 238 -5.56 -6.66 14.82
N VAL A 239 -5.95 -7.63 15.66
CA VAL A 239 -5.13 -8.13 16.76
C VAL A 239 -4.00 -8.99 16.18
N ILE A 240 -2.75 -8.62 16.47
CA ILE A 240 -1.55 -9.20 15.86
C ILE A 240 -0.42 -9.31 16.85
N ASN A 241 0.44 -10.33 16.71
CA ASN A 241 1.63 -10.50 17.54
C ASN A 241 2.51 -9.25 17.48
N GLN A 242 2.90 -8.73 18.66
CA GLN A 242 3.61 -7.46 18.77
C GLN A 242 5.02 -7.52 18.14
N ILE A 243 5.73 -8.62 18.30
CA ILE A 243 7.09 -8.81 17.75
C ILE A 243 7.03 -8.93 16.23
N GLU A 244 6.11 -9.73 15.70
CA GLU A 244 5.94 -9.90 14.25
C GLU A 244 5.55 -8.59 13.55
N TYR A 245 4.78 -7.74 14.23
CA TYR A 245 4.30 -6.48 13.67
C TYR A 245 5.28 -5.33 13.78
N LEU A 246 5.96 -5.20 14.93
CA LEU A 246 6.82 -4.04 15.26
C LEU A 246 8.32 -4.38 15.21
N GLY A 247 8.70 -5.62 14.93
CA GLY A 247 10.07 -6.10 14.91
C GLY A 247 10.72 -6.25 16.30
N ARG A 248 10.04 -5.78 17.36
CA ARG A 248 10.49 -5.87 18.77
C ARG A 248 9.29 -5.85 19.72
N SER A 249 9.50 -6.36 20.93
CA SER A 249 8.53 -6.22 22.01
C SER A 249 8.64 -4.87 22.70
N PHE A 250 7.50 -4.25 22.97
CA PHE A 250 7.34 -3.07 23.84
C PHE A 250 6.65 -3.44 25.15
N ALA A 251 6.41 -4.73 25.38
CA ALA A 251 5.80 -5.22 26.60
C ALA A 251 6.71 -5.00 27.81
N ALA A 252 6.11 -4.80 28.97
CA ALA A 252 6.84 -4.81 30.24
C ALA A 252 7.48 -6.19 30.47
N LYS A 253 8.51 -6.25 31.33
CA LYS A 253 9.14 -7.52 31.72
C LYS A 253 8.14 -8.45 32.42
N ASP A 254 7.23 -7.90 33.22
CA ASP A 254 6.11 -8.60 33.83
C ASP A 254 4.81 -8.19 33.14
N THR A 255 4.14 -9.17 32.55
CA THR A 255 2.89 -8.98 31.81
C THR A 255 1.66 -9.52 32.54
N LYS A 256 1.77 -9.86 33.83
CA LYS A 256 0.67 -10.41 34.62
C LYS A 256 -0.55 -9.50 34.73
N ASN A 257 -0.34 -8.19 34.62
CA ASN A 257 -1.40 -7.17 34.63
C ASN A 257 -1.99 -6.90 33.24
N TYR A 258 -1.56 -7.63 32.19
CA TYR A 258 -2.11 -7.46 30.85
C TYR A 258 -3.48 -8.12 30.77
N ASN A 259 -4.35 -7.55 29.93
CA ASN A 259 -5.69 -8.08 29.71
C ASN A 259 -5.64 -9.25 28.74
N VAL A 260 -6.31 -10.36 29.07
CA VAL A 260 -6.42 -11.52 28.17
C VAL A 260 -7.51 -11.26 27.14
N VAL A 261 -7.23 -11.64 25.91
CA VAL A 261 -8.13 -11.56 24.76
C VAL A 261 -8.43 -12.97 24.25
N HIS A 262 -9.69 -13.26 24.06
CA HIS A 262 -10.17 -14.51 23.47
C HIS A 262 -10.62 -14.31 22.02
N TYR A 263 -10.79 -15.40 21.31
CA TYR A 263 -11.42 -15.38 19.99
C TYR A 263 -12.81 -14.75 20.05
N GLY A 264 -13.05 -13.78 19.19
CA GLY A 264 -14.33 -13.07 19.11
C GLY A 264 -14.42 -11.80 19.95
N ASP A 265 -13.54 -11.58 20.93
CA ASP A 265 -13.56 -10.37 21.77
C ASP A 265 -13.36 -9.08 20.96
N ILE A 266 -13.97 -7.99 21.41
CA ILE A 266 -13.68 -6.65 20.90
C ILE A 266 -12.56 -6.04 21.73
N VAL A 267 -11.52 -5.52 21.05
CA VAL A 267 -10.37 -4.86 21.67
C VAL A 267 -10.35 -3.40 21.26
N TYR A 268 -10.22 -2.49 22.25
CA TYR A 268 -10.13 -1.05 22.05
C TYR A 268 -8.83 -0.50 22.62
N THR A 269 -7.99 0.13 21.76
CA THR A 269 -6.63 0.56 22.12
C THR A 269 -6.54 1.82 22.95
N LYS A 270 -7.54 2.70 22.90
CA LYS A 270 -7.56 4.03 23.57
C LYS A 270 -6.37 4.95 23.22
N SER A 271 -5.65 4.66 22.15
CA SER A 271 -4.47 5.41 21.73
C SER A 271 -4.63 5.93 20.30
N PRO A 272 -4.31 7.20 20.01
CA PRO A 272 -4.36 7.75 18.66
C PRO A 272 -3.46 6.98 17.71
N THR A 273 -3.96 6.67 16.51
CA THR A 273 -3.20 5.96 15.48
C THR A 273 -3.68 6.38 14.10
N GLY A 274 -2.84 7.05 13.31
CA GLY A 274 -3.18 7.47 11.96
C GLY A 274 -4.51 8.24 11.89
N GLU A 275 -5.44 7.75 11.08
CA GLU A 275 -6.78 8.34 10.91
C GLU A 275 -7.74 8.10 12.09
N PHE A 276 -7.31 7.36 13.11
CA PHE A 276 -8.10 7.05 14.32
C PHE A 276 -7.62 7.89 15.51
N PRO A 277 -8.07 9.15 15.64
CA PRO A 277 -7.59 10.05 16.69
C PRO A 277 -7.97 9.59 18.11
N TYR A 278 -8.97 8.71 18.23
CA TYR A 278 -9.46 8.21 19.52
C TYR A 278 -9.20 6.72 19.77
N GLY A 279 -8.33 6.12 18.95
CA GLY A 279 -7.95 4.73 19.06
C GLY A 279 -8.71 3.80 18.11
N ILE A 280 -8.25 2.56 18.06
CA ILE A 280 -8.73 1.52 17.17
C ILE A 280 -9.62 0.55 17.93
N ILE A 281 -10.72 0.13 17.34
CA ILE A 281 -11.65 -0.88 17.87
C ILE A 281 -11.71 -2.02 16.86
N LYS A 282 -11.33 -3.24 17.27
CA LYS A 282 -11.27 -4.42 16.40
C LYS A 282 -11.77 -5.67 17.12
N GLN A 283 -12.37 -6.59 16.38
CA GLN A 283 -12.64 -7.94 16.84
C GLN A 283 -11.37 -8.80 16.75
N SER A 284 -11.13 -9.66 17.74
CA SER A 284 -10.05 -10.64 17.70
C SER A 284 -10.48 -11.89 16.93
N PHE A 285 -9.66 -12.26 15.95
CA PHE A 285 -9.79 -13.52 15.20
C PHE A 285 -8.65 -14.51 15.52
N ILE A 286 -7.90 -14.24 16.58
CA ILE A 286 -6.85 -15.15 17.07
C ILE A 286 -7.52 -16.27 17.85
N LYS A 287 -7.27 -17.52 17.46
CA LYS A 287 -7.89 -18.70 18.09
C LYS A 287 -7.37 -18.97 19.49
N GLU A 288 -6.09 -18.71 19.69
CA GLU A 288 -5.40 -18.85 20.96
C GLU A 288 -5.75 -17.67 21.88
N ARG A 289 -5.63 -17.86 23.19
CA ARG A 289 -5.66 -16.76 24.14
C ARG A 289 -4.39 -15.96 24.03
N VAL A 290 -4.52 -14.65 24.00
CA VAL A 290 -3.39 -13.72 23.88
C VAL A 290 -3.53 -12.59 24.88
N ALA A 291 -2.45 -11.85 25.14
CA ALA A 291 -2.46 -10.73 26.07
C ALA A 291 -2.30 -9.39 25.33
N VAL A 292 -2.97 -8.34 25.82
CA VAL A 292 -2.82 -6.98 25.31
C VAL A 292 -2.54 -6.01 26.47
N SER A 293 -2.02 -4.83 26.17
CA SER A 293 -1.72 -3.79 27.15
C SER A 293 -2.86 -3.58 28.14
N PRO A 294 -2.58 -3.36 29.43
CA PRO A 294 -3.59 -3.04 30.44
C PRO A 294 -4.33 -1.73 30.16
N LEU A 295 -3.78 -0.88 29.27
CA LEU A 295 -4.44 0.35 28.83
C LEU A 295 -5.60 0.10 27.85
N TYR A 296 -5.66 -1.09 27.23
CA TYR A 296 -6.70 -1.43 26.27
C TYR A 296 -7.98 -1.88 26.99
N GLY A 297 -9.12 -1.56 26.39
CA GLY A 297 -10.38 -2.20 26.75
C GLY A 297 -10.52 -3.54 26.05
N VAL A 298 -10.89 -4.59 26.77
CA VAL A 298 -11.23 -5.89 26.21
C VAL A 298 -12.67 -6.24 26.60
N PHE A 299 -13.48 -6.58 25.60
CA PHE A 299 -14.91 -6.82 25.80
C PHE A 299 -15.30 -8.18 25.22
N LYS A 300 -15.81 -9.03 26.10
CA LYS A 300 -16.44 -10.29 25.73
C LYS A 300 -17.73 -10.01 24.98
N VAL A 301 -17.98 -10.77 23.94
CA VAL A 301 -19.18 -10.64 23.12
C VAL A 301 -20.26 -11.62 23.53
N LYS A 302 -21.51 -11.18 23.59
CA LYS A 302 -22.67 -12.04 23.85
C LYS A 302 -23.10 -12.80 22.57
N ASN A 303 -22.87 -12.20 21.41
CA ASN A 303 -23.14 -12.79 20.10
C ASN A 303 -21.98 -12.49 19.14
N PHE A 304 -21.35 -13.55 18.62
CA PHE A 304 -20.20 -13.45 17.71
C PHE A 304 -20.51 -12.67 16.43
N TYR A 305 -21.69 -12.86 15.86
CA TYR A 305 -22.10 -12.18 14.63
C TYR A 305 -22.31 -10.67 14.87
N MET A 306 -22.82 -10.29 16.04
CA MET A 306 -22.92 -8.88 16.43
C MET A 306 -21.55 -8.24 16.60
N ALA A 307 -20.60 -8.95 17.22
CA ALA A 307 -19.22 -8.45 17.32
C ALA A 307 -18.59 -8.20 15.97
N ASN A 308 -18.85 -9.05 14.99
CA ASN A 308 -18.38 -8.86 13.64
C ASN A 308 -19.01 -7.62 12.97
N ILE A 309 -20.31 -7.38 13.18
CA ILE A 309 -20.97 -6.14 12.72
C ILE A 309 -20.32 -4.91 13.36
N LEU A 310 -20.03 -4.94 14.67
CA LEU A 310 -19.32 -3.86 15.37
C LEU A 310 -17.90 -3.67 14.84
N HIS A 311 -17.20 -4.75 14.50
CA HIS A 311 -15.89 -4.69 13.87
C HIS A 311 -15.92 -3.87 12.56
N PHE A 312 -16.89 -4.16 11.68
CA PHE A 312 -17.06 -3.42 10.43
C PHE A 312 -17.52 -1.99 10.66
N TYR A 313 -18.44 -1.76 11.60
CA TYR A 313 -18.87 -0.39 11.98
C TYR A 313 -17.68 0.47 12.40
N PHE A 314 -16.87 -0.03 13.33
CA PHE A 314 -15.70 0.68 13.86
C PHE A 314 -14.45 0.60 12.96
N SER A 315 -14.51 -0.07 11.83
CA SER A 315 -13.45 0.00 10.82
C SER A 315 -13.45 1.34 10.07
N ASN A 316 -14.53 2.13 10.16
CA ASN A 316 -14.59 3.48 9.62
C ASN A 316 -14.14 4.50 10.67
N PRO A 317 -13.09 5.32 10.43
CA PRO A 317 -12.60 6.34 11.36
C PRO A 317 -13.67 7.34 11.79
N ILE A 318 -14.56 7.74 10.86
CA ILE A 318 -15.65 8.69 11.14
C ILE A 318 -16.64 8.09 12.15
N ASN A 319 -16.99 6.81 12.02
CA ASN A 319 -17.87 6.12 12.96
C ASN A 319 -17.24 6.04 14.35
N VAL A 320 -15.94 5.72 14.43
CA VAL A 320 -15.19 5.72 15.69
C VAL A 320 -15.19 7.10 16.32
N GLN A 321 -14.90 8.14 15.52
CA GLN A 321 -14.92 9.52 16.00
C GLN A 321 -16.29 9.93 16.51
N ASN A 322 -17.35 9.71 15.75
CA ASN A 322 -18.72 10.05 16.14
C ASN A 322 -19.18 9.29 17.40
N TYR A 323 -18.75 8.04 17.53
CA TYR A 323 -19.05 7.25 18.71
C TYR A 323 -18.30 7.74 19.95
N LEU A 324 -17.02 8.04 19.86
CA LEU A 324 -16.18 8.32 21.01
C LEU A 324 -16.15 9.80 21.41
N GLN A 325 -16.31 10.73 20.48
CA GLN A 325 -16.12 12.17 20.70
C GLN A 325 -16.91 12.73 21.89
N SER A 326 -18.14 12.25 22.12
CA SER A 326 -19.00 12.75 23.20
C SER A 326 -18.67 12.17 24.58
N ILE A 327 -17.87 11.11 24.66
CA ILE A 327 -17.51 10.42 25.91
C ILE A 327 -16.05 10.61 26.31
N ILE A 328 -15.30 11.39 25.52
CA ILE A 328 -13.91 11.71 25.83
C ILE A 328 -13.84 12.69 26.99
N GLN A 329 -13.05 12.32 27.99
CA GLN A 329 -12.60 13.25 29.02
C GLN A 329 -11.18 13.70 28.65
N LYS A 330 -10.98 15.00 28.48
CA LYS A 330 -9.65 15.57 28.23
C LYS A 330 -8.85 15.49 29.53
N GLY A 331 -7.87 14.62 29.57
CA GLY A 331 -6.89 14.54 30.64
C GLY A 331 -5.79 15.61 30.52
N ALA A 332 -4.97 15.76 31.56
CA ALA A 332 -3.77 16.58 31.50
C ALA A 332 -2.86 16.12 30.37
N LYS A 333 -2.21 17.06 29.64
CA LYS A 333 -1.31 16.81 28.50
C LYS A 333 -1.98 16.18 27.24
N ASN A 334 -3.25 16.55 26.95
CA ASN A 334 -3.98 16.02 25.79
C ASN A 334 -4.15 14.49 25.75
N THR A 335 -4.03 13.80 26.89
CA THR A 335 -4.33 12.38 26.97
C THR A 335 -5.82 12.13 26.83
N ILE A 336 -6.18 11.15 26.02
CA ILE A 336 -7.57 10.71 25.85
C ILE A 336 -7.89 9.74 26.98
N SER A 337 -8.86 10.11 27.84
CA SER A 337 -9.36 9.23 28.88
C SER A 337 -10.79 8.81 28.54
N ILE A 338 -10.98 7.53 28.29
CA ILE A 338 -12.29 6.90 28.09
C ILE A 338 -12.36 5.66 28.99
N THR A 339 -13.31 5.67 29.92
CA THR A 339 -13.54 4.49 30.77
C THR A 339 -14.26 3.40 29.97
N ASN A 340 -14.01 2.13 30.32
CA ASN A 340 -14.71 1.00 29.70
C ASN A 340 -16.22 1.09 29.92
N GLN A 341 -16.65 1.61 31.07
CA GLN A 341 -18.06 1.82 31.38
C GLN A 341 -18.71 2.89 30.47
N SER A 342 -18.03 4.03 30.26
CA SER A 342 -18.53 5.06 29.33
C SER A 342 -18.62 4.56 27.89
N PHE A 343 -17.64 3.74 27.48
CA PHE A 343 -17.66 3.07 26.18
C PHE A 343 -18.88 2.15 26.05
N LEU A 344 -19.17 1.32 27.04
CA LEU A 344 -20.28 0.36 26.98
C LEU A 344 -21.68 1.03 27.06
N LYS A 345 -21.82 2.10 27.82
CA LYS A 345 -23.12 2.77 28.01
C LYS A 345 -23.60 3.57 26.80
N LYS A 346 -22.70 3.92 25.88
CA LYS A 346 -23.11 4.68 24.70
C LYS A 346 -23.92 3.81 23.74
N ARG A 347 -24.93 4.43 23.14
CA ARG A 347 -25.90 3.73 22.27
C ARG A 347 -25.48 3.81 20.81
N LEU A 348 -25.79 2.74 20.10
CA LEU A 348 -25.68 2.61 18.65
C LEU A 348 -26.98 2.05 18.06
N TYR A 349 -27.27 2.43 16.83
CA TYR A 349 -28.36 1.85 16.07
C TYR A 349 -27.90 0.53 15.47
N LEU A 350 -28.42 -0.58 15.97
CA LEU A 350 -27.97 -1.95 15.66
C LEU A 350 -29.14 -2.85 15.31
N PRO A 351 -28.95 -3.91 14.50
CA PRO A 351 -29.97 -4.91 14.21
C PRO A 351 -30.37 -5.67 15.49
N ILE A 352 -31.66 -6.03 15.61
CA ILE A 352 -32.20 -6.77 16.75
C ILE A 352 -32.61 -8.21 16.38
N ASP A 353 -32.95 -8.46 15.11
CA ASP A 353 -33.31 -9.81 14.66
C ASP A 353 -32.06 -10.68 14.45
N GLU A 354 -32.02 -11.85 15.09
CA GLU A 354 -30.88 -12.75 15.01
C GLU A 354 -30.57 -13.26 13.59
N LYS A 355 -31.60 -13.48 12.77
CA LYS A 355 -31.42 -13.92 11.37
C LYS A 355 -30.78 -12.81 10.54
N GLU A 356 -31.22 -11.58 10.74
CA GLU A 356 -30.62 -10.41 10.07
C GLU A 356 -29.19 -10.17 10.53
N ILE A 357 -28.92 -10.22 11.84
CA ILE A 357 -27.55 -10.13 12.41
C ILE A 357 -26.64 -11.16 11.75
N LYS A 358 -27.05 -12.41 11.70
CA LYS A 358 -26.27 -13.50 11.08
C LYS A 358 -26.07 -13.27 9.57
N LYS A 359 -27.11 -12.82 8.85
CA LYS A 359 -27.05 -12.56 7.40
C LYS A 359 -26.07 -11.43 7.08
N ILE A 360 -26.17 -10.30 7.80
CA ILE A 360 -25.27 -9.14 7.61
C ILE A 360 -23.82 -9.52 7.92
N SER A 361 -23.59 -10.14 9.09
CA SER A 361 -22.26 -10.59 9.50
C SER A 361 -21.65 -11.56 8.47
N SER A 362 -22.43 -12.56 8.02
CA SER A 362 -21.95 -13.55 7.05
C SER A 362 -21.60 -12.91 5.71
N LEU A 363 -22.41 -11.96 5.23
CA LEU A 363 -22.15 -11.23 3.98
C LEU A 363 -20.85 -10.43 4.06
N LEU A 364 -20.68 -9.63 5.11
CA LEU A 364 -19.49 -8.80 5.28
C LEU A 364 -18.24 -9.67 5.44
N SER A 365 -18.33 -10.74 6.24
CA SER A 365 -17.22 -11.69 6.43
C SER A 365 -16.85 -12.42 5.13
N ALA A 366 -17.82 -12.77 4.29
CA ALA A 366 -17.54 -13.42 3.00
C ALA A 366 -16.77 -12.49 2.05
N ILE A 367 -17.13 -11.21 1.99
CA ILE A 367 -16.43 -10.22 1.16
C ILE A 367 -15.01 -9.97 1.70
N GLU A 368 -14.85 -9.84 3.03
CA GLU A 368 -13.52 -9.67 3.65
C GLU A 368 -12.62 -10.89 3.43
N SER A 369 -13.18 -12.10 3.55
CA SER A 369 -12.46 -13.34 3.26
C SER A 369 -12.02 -13.40 1.80
N LYS A 370 -12.90 -13.02 0.86
CA LYS A 370 -12.54 -12.92 -0.56
C LYS A 370 -11.41 -11.92 -0.77
N LYS A 371 -11.50 -10.71 -0.19
CA LYS A 371 -10.43 -9.70 -0.26
C LYS A 371 -9.10 -10.26 0.24
N THR A 372 -9.10 -10.98 1.35
CA THR A 372 -7.89 -11.61 1.91
C THR A 372 -7.28 -12.63 0.94
N VAL A 373 -8.10 -13.46 0.29
CA VAL A 373 -7.64 -14.40 -0.74
C VAL A 373 -7.02 -13.66 -1.92
N GLU A 374 -7.64 -12.58 -2.39
CA GLU A 374 -7.14 -11.78 -3.51
C GLU A 374 -5.82 -11.07 -3.16
N MET A 375 -5.65 -10.59 -1.91
CA MET A 375 -4.38 -10.05 -1.42
C MET A 375 -3.26 -11.09 -1.42
N ASN A 376 -3.55 -12.33 -1.01
CA ASN A 376 -2.59 -13.44 -1.06
C ASN A 376 -2.20 -13.80 -2.50
N ILE A 377 -3.14 -13.76 -3.44
CA ILE A 377 -2.86 -13.95 -4.87
C ILE A 377 -1.95 -12.85 -5.38
N LEU A 378 -2.22 -11.59 -5.04
CA LEU A 378 -1.37 -10.45 -5.41
C LEU A 378 0.07 -10.62 -4.91
N GLU A 379 0.25 -11.02 -3.67
CA GLU A 379 1.58 -11.26 -3.10
C GLU A 379 2.32 -12.38 -3.86
N ARG A 380 1.64 -13.48 -4.15
CA ARG A 380 2.22 -14.58 -4.95
C ARG A 380 2.62 -14.13 -6.34
N LEU A 381 1.80 -13.33 -7.03
CA LEU A 381 2.13 -12.78 -8.35
C LEU A 381 3.36 -11.88 -8.31
N LYS A 382 3.48 -11.02 -7.29
CA LYS A 382 4.66 -10.16 -7.09
C LYS A 382 5.92 -10.99 -6.83
N ASN A 383 5.83 -12.01 -5.99
CA ASN A 383 6.94 -12.92 -5.70
C ASN A 383 7.34 -13.72 -6.94
N GLN A 384 6.39 -14.18 -7.73
CA GLN A 384 6.61 -14.87 -9.00
C GLN A 384 7.34 -13.97 -10.02
N LYS A 385 6.88 -12.70 -10.17
CA LYS A 385 7.59 -11.70 -11.00
C LYS A 385 9.04 -11.53 -10.55
N LYS A 386 9.25 -11.33 -9.26
CA LYS A 386 10.60 -11.19 -8.68
C LYS A 386 11.47 -12.39 -8.99
N HIS A 387 10.94 -13.60 -8.84
CA HIS A 387 11.66 -14.82 -9.15
C HIS A 387 12.05 -14.89 -10.64
N PHE A 388 11.13 -14.60 -11.57
CA PHE A 388 11.43 -14.58 -13.00
C PHE A 388 12.52 -13.56 -13.35
N LEU A 389 12.44 -12.34 -12.78
CA LEU A 389 13.48 -11.33 -13.00
C LEU A 389 14.85 -11.80 -12.51
N GLN A 390 14.92 -12.51 -11.39
CA GLN A 390 16.17 -13.08 -10.88
C GLN A 390 16.71 -14.21 -11.78
N GLN A 391 15.84 -15.03 -12.35
CA GLN A 391 16.24 -16.15 -13.21
C GLN A 391 16.63 -15.72 -14.64
N MET A 392 15.99 -14.67 -15.16
CA MET A 392 16.23 -14.18 -16.52
C MET A 392 17.45 -13.27 -16.61
N PHE A 393 17.70 -12.47 -15.59
CA PHE A 393 18.74 -11.43 -15.60
C PHE A 393 19.84 -11.74 -14.58
N ILE A 394 20.51 -12.86 -14.78
CA ILE A 394 21.64 -13.31 -13.95
C ILE A 394 22.90 -12.49 -14.25
#